data_1c768ee3a48d53cd7b82b423f73f07d1
#
_entry.id   1c768ee3a48d53cd7b82b423f73f07d1
#
_cell.length_a   1.000
_cell.length_b   1.000
_cell.length_c   1.000
_cell.angle_alpha   90.00
_cell.angle_beta   90.00
_cell.angle_gamma   90.00
#
_symmetry.space_group_name_H-M   'P 1'
#
loop_
_entity.id
_entity.type
_entity.pdbx_description
1 polymer ?
#
loop_
_entity_poly.entity_id
_entity_poly.type
_entity_poly.pdbx_seq_one_letter_code
_entity_poly.pdbx_strand_id
1 'polypeptide(L)'
;MKSTLKTLAFLLIFSLPSMVLGKTFTNCGGDFGTFLNKAEGYATQLGVSSRVLKKTIRQIGFNPKIIELDRKQRSFKLSFLDFSKRAINDYRLVNGKKKFKKYQIVFDKALASYGVPKEVITAFWAMETDFGAVQGDFNTLNSLASLAFDCRRPELFQPE
;
A
#
# COMPACT_ATOMS: atom_id res chain seq x y z
N MET A 1 -20.74 -29.90 55.50
CA MET A 1 -20.97 -29.58 54.06
C MET A 1 -19.81 -28.71 53.60
N LYS A 2 -18.85 -29.28 52.85
CA LYS A 2 -17.68 -28.57 52.33
C LYS A 2 -17.94 -28.21 50.88
N SER A 3 -18.11 -26.93 50.59
CA SER A 3 -18.27 -26.39 49.24
C SER A 3 -16.88 -26.21 48.62
N THR A 4 -16.56 -26.98 47.58
CA THR A 4 -15.33 -26.83 46.77
C THR A 4 -15.58 -25.84 45.63
N LEU A 5 -15.05 -24.65 45.79
CA LEU A 5 -15.06 -23.60 44.76
C LEU A 5 -14.04 -23.97 43.64
N LYS A 6 -14.52 -24.40 42.49
CA LYS A 6 -13.69 -24.66 41.30
C LYS A 6 -13.39 -23.35 40.60
N THR A 7 -12.17 -22.85 40.74
CA THR A 7 -11.66 -21.70 40.05
C THR A 7 -11.36 -22.06 38.59
N LEU A 8 -12.19 -21.59 37.65
CA LEU A 8 -11.98 -21.78 36.22
C LEU A 8 -10.99 -20.69 35.75
N ALA A 9 -9.73 -21.07 35.55
CA ALA A 9 -8.73 -20.22 34.96
C ALA A 9 -8.99 -20.06 33.45
N PHE A 10 -9.47 -18.90 33.02
CA PHE A 10 -9.64 -18.55 31.62
C PHE A 10 -8.30 -18.12 31.07
N LEU A 11 -7.61 -18.99 30.33
CA LEU A 11 -6.38 -18.67 29.60
C LEU A 11 -6.77 -17.83 28.39
N LEU A 12 -6.61 -16.50 28.48
CA LEU A 12 -6.66 -15.57 27.35
C LEU A 12 -5.41 -15.80 26.48
N ILE A 13 -5.56 -16.59 25.42
CA ILE A 13 -4.54 -16.71 24.38
C ILE A 13 -4.58 -15.40 23.58
N PHE A 14 -3.68 -14.48 23.91
CA PHE A 14 -3.39 -13.30 23.10
C PHE A 14 -2.68 -13.78 21.83
N SER A 15 -3.43 -13.99 20.75
CA SER A 15 -2.85 -14.17 19.44
C SER A 15 -2.28 -12.81 18.97
N LEU A 16 -0.97 -12.62 19.15
CA LEU A 16 -0.25 -11.52 18.53
C LEU A 16 -0.43 -11.66 17.02
N PRO A 17 -0.83 -10.60 16.30
CA PRO A 17 -0.84 -10.64 14.85
C PRO A 17 0.60 -10.90 14.40
N SER A 18 0.86 -12.06 13.84
CA SER A 18 2.11 -12.32 13.14
C SER A 18 2.16 -11.32 11.99
N MET A 19 3.09 -10.36 12.05
CA MET A 19 3.44 -9.58 10.86
C MET A 19 3.96 -10.60 9.83
N VAL A 20 3.12 -10.93 8.87
CA VAL A 20 3.54 -11.69 7.69
C VAL A 20 4.41 -10.72 6.89
N LEU A 21 5.71 -10.70 7.16
CA LEU A 21 6.66 -10.14 6.20
C LEU A 21 6.50 -10.96 4.93
N GLY A 22 6.09 -10.32 3.86
CA GLY A 22 5.97 -10.96 2.57
C GLY A 22 7.30 -11.61 2.18
N LYS A 23 7.25 -12.89 1.81
CA LYS A 23 8.45 -13.63 1.43
C LYS A 23 8.90 -13.18 0.05
N THR A 24 10.15 -12.78 -0.08
CA THR A 24 10.75 -12.49 -1.40
C THR A 24 10.75 -13.75 -2.27
N PHE A 25 10.39 -13.62 -3.54
CA PHE A 25 10.39 -14.75 -4.49
C PHE A 25 11.78 -14.98 -5.12
N THR A 26 12.68 -14.00 -5.04
CA THR A 26 14.05 -14.10 -5.57
C THR A 26 15.01 -13.16 -4.85
N ASN A 27 16.31 -13.34 -5.11
CA ASN A 27 17.34 -12.39 -4.67
C ASN A 27 17.17 -11.06 -5.43
N CYS A 28 17.47 -9.95 -4.75
CA CYS A 28 17.49 -8.61 -5.35
C CYS A 28 18.73 -8.40 -6.24
N GLY A 29 18.66 -7.45 -7.16
CA GLY A 29 19.79 -7.05 -8.01
C GLY A 29 20.15 -8.06 -9.11
N GLY A 30 21.30 -7.85 -9.73
CA GLY A 30 21.78 -8.66 -10.85
C GLY A 30 21.24 -8.20 -12.20
N ASP A 31 20.81 -9.14 -13.06
CA ASP A 31 20.21 -8.85 -14.36
C ASP A 31 18.69 -8.69 -14.25
N PHE A 32 18.17 -7.56 -14.70
CA PHE A 32 16.74 -7.23 -14.59
C PHE A 32 15.84 -8.17 -15.40
N GLY A 33 16.30 -8.63 -16.56
CA GLY A 33 15.56 -9.59 -17.38
C GLY A 33 15.40 -10.93 -16.67
N THR A 34 16.48 -11.41 -16.06
CA THR A 34 16.45 -12.63 -15.23
C THR A 34 15.52 -12.47 -14.03
N PHE A 35 15.50 -11.31 -13.39
CA PHE A 35 14.56 -11.00 -12.32
C PHE A 35 13.10 -11.07 -12.81
N LEU A 36 12.77 -10.46 -13.97
CA LEU A 36 11.43 -10.49 -14.55
C LEU A 36 10.97 -11.91 -14.91
N ASN A 37 11.87 -12.75 -15.41
CA ASN A 37 11.54 -14.16 -15.70
C ASN A 37 11.18 -14.92 -14.42
N LYS A 38 11.83 -14.66 -13.30
CA LYS A 38 11.49 -15.24 -12.00
C LYS A 38 10.16 -14.70 -11.46
N ALA A 39 9.91 -13.40 -11.66
CA ALA A 39 8.63 -12.77 -11.32
C ALA A 39 7.47 -13.38 -12.12
N GLU A 40 7.66 -13.64 -13.42
CA GLU A 40 6.69 -14.33 -14.26
C GLU A 40 6.38 -15.72 -13.73
N GLY A 41 7.41 -16.50 -13.39
CA GLY A 41 7.28 -17.83 -12.81
C GLY A 41 6.49 -17.79 -11.48
N TYR A 42 6.80 -16.85 -10.62
CA TYR A 42 6.10 -16.65 -9.34
C TYR A 42 4.64 -16.24 -9.55
N ALA A 43 4.36 -15.28 -10.41
CA ALA A 43 3.00 -14.85 -10.74
C ALA A 43 2.16 -15.99 -11.35
N THR A 44 2.80 -16.89 -12.13
CA THR A 44 2.15 -18.09 -12.65
C THR A 44 1.71 -19.03 -11.52
N GLN A 45 2.56 -19.23 -10.51
CA GLN A 45 2.23 -20.04 -9.32
C GLN A 45 1.07 -19.43 -8.53
N LEU A 46 0.94 -18.11 -8.52
CA LEU A 46 -0.18 -17.39 -7.91
C LEU A 46 -1.47 -17.39 -8.76
N GLY A 47 -1.47 -18.07 -9.92
CA GLY A 47 -2.65 -18.23 -10.75
C GLY A 47 -2.88 -17.11 -11.77
N VAL A 48 -1.91 -16.21 -11.98
CA VAL A 48 -2.03 -15.18 -13.03
C VAL A 48 -1.95 -15.86 -14.41
N SER A 49 -2.93 -15.59 -15.27
CA SER A 49 -3.03 -16.25 -16.55
C SER A 49 -1.85 -15.90 -17.48
N SER A 50 -1.35 -16.89 -18.24
CA SER A 50 -0.27 -16.70 -19.21
C SER A 50 -0.56 -15.62 -20.25
N ARG A 51 -1.84 -15.39 -20.59
CA ARG A 51 -2.26 -14.32 -21.50
C ARG A 51 -1.94 -12.93 -20.93
N VAL A 52 -2.23 -12.72 -19.65
CA VAL A 52 -1.93 -11.46 -18.94
C VAL A 52 -0.43 -11.30 -18.80
N LEU A 53 0.28 -12.33 -18.34
CA LEU A 53 1.73 -12.28 -18.12
C LEU A 53 2.50 -11.94 -19.39
N LYS A 54 2.23 -12.63 -20.50
CA LYS A 54 2.89 -12.36 -21.80
C LYS A 54 2.69 -10.92 -22.29
N LYS A 55 1.51 -10.34 -22.04
CA LYS A 55 1.23 -8.95 -22.41
C LYS A 55 1.93 -7.96 -21.48
N THR A 56 2.00 -8.25 -20.21
CA THR A 56 2.44 -7.32 -19.15
C THR A 56 3.94 -7.32 -18.97
N ILE A 57 4.57 -8.49 -18.81
CA ILE A 57 6.01 -8.62 -18.51
C ILE A 57 6.88 -7.96 -19.59
N ARG A 58 6.51 -8.09 -20.86
CA ARG A 58 7.26 -7.50 -21.98
C ARG A 58 7.26 -5.98 -22.01
N GLN A 59 6.33 -5.35 -21.29
CA GLN A 59 6.20 -3.90 -21.22
C GLN A 59 6.91 -3.31 -19.98
N ILE A 60 7.36 -4.16 -19.06
CA ILE A 60 8.03 -3.72 -17.84
C ILE A 60 9.47 -3.37 -18.15
N GLY A 61 9.83 -2.12 -17.89
CA GLY A 61 11.19 -1.60 -17.98
C GLY A 61 11.72 -1.15 -16.63
N PHE A 62 13.03 -1.33 -16.43
CA PHE A 62 13.71 -0.77 -15.25
C PHE A 62 13.73 0.75 -15.31
N ASN A 63 13.33 1.39 -14.21
CA ASN A 63 13.31 2.86 -14.11
C ASN A 63 14.22 3.33 -12.97
N PRO A 64 15.47 3.75 -13.27
CA PRO A 64 16.44 4.21 -12.26
C PRO A 64 15.97 5.48 -11.53
N LYS A 65 15.11 6.30 -12.16
CA LYS A 65 14.56 7.50 -11.53
C LYS A 65 13.69 7.18 -10.31
N ILE A 66 12.97 6.07 -10.36
CA ILE A 66 12.16 5.57 -9.22
C ILE A 66 13.08 5.25 -8.05
N ILE A 67 14.18 4.57 -8.30
CA ILE A 67 15.17 4.22 -7.26
C ILE A 67 15.79 5.49 -6.65
N GLU A 68 16.13 6.48 -7.49
CA GLU A 68 16.63 7.76 -7.03
C GLU A 68 15.62 8.47 -6.11
N LEU A 69 14.35 8.52 -6.50
CA LEU A 69 13.28 9.15 -5.72
C LEU A 69 13.03 8.42 -4.39
N ASP A 70 13.02 7.07 -4.42
CA ASP A 70 12.87 6.26 -3.21
C ASP A 70 14.01 6.54 -2.20
N ARG A 71 15.25 6.65 -2.67
CA ARG A 71 16.41 6.98 -1.82
C ARG A 71 16.39 8.40 -1.30
N LYS A 72 15.80 9.34 -2.04
CA LYS A 72 15.64 10.75 -1.64
C LYS A 72 14.43 11.01 -0.74
N GLN A 73 13.61 10.01 -0.47
CA GLN A 73 12.41 10.16 0.35
C GLN A 73 12.75 10.71 1.74
N ARG A 74 12.24 11.92 2.04
CA ARG A 74 12.52 12.66 3.28
C ARG A 74 11.34 12.68 4.25
N SER A 75 10.24 12.02 3.94
CA SER A 75 8.99 12.10 4.71
C SER A 75 9.17 11.74 6.19
N PHE A 76 10.08 10.84 6.50
CA PHE A 76 10.40 10.44 7.88
C PHE A 76 11.37 11.38 8.62
N LYS A 77 11.83 12.48 7.99
CA LYS A 77 12.74 13.45 8.58
C LYS A 77 12.03 14.72 9.09
N LEU A 78 10.74 14.84 8.82
CA LEU A 78 9.95 15.97 9.27
C LEU A 78 9.45 15.74 10.70
N SER A 79 9.35 16.84 11.49
CA SER A 79 8.60 16.78 12.73
C SER A 79 7.13 16.50 12.44
N PHE A 80 6.41 15.92 13.40
CA PHE A 80 4.96 15.69 13.25
C PHE A 80 4.19 16.98 12.91
N LEU A 81 4.58 18.10 13.54
CA LEU A 81 3.94 19.39 13.30
C LEU A 81 4.18 19.90 11.87
N ASP A 82 5.39 19.75 11.33
CA ASP A 82 5.70 20.16 9.97
C ASP A 82 5.03 19.26 8.94
N PHE A 83 4.97 17.97 9.23
CA PHE A 83 4.23 17.02 8.40
C PHE A 83 2.74 17.35 8.36
N SER A 84 2.12 17.53 9.53
CA SER A 84 0.69 17.80 9.61
C SER A 84 0.28 19.13 8.97
N LYS A 85 1.08 20.20 9.14
CA LYS A 85 0.85 21.48 8.44
C LYS A 85 0.85 21.34 6.92
N ARG A 86 1.72 20.47 6.36
CA ARG A 86 1.74 20.20 4.91
C ARG A 86 0.59 19.32 4.46
N ALA A 87 0.26 18.32 5.27
CA ALA A 87 -0.80 17.35 4.97
C ALA A 87 -2.19 18.00 5.07
N ILE A 88 -2.40 18.88 6.07
CA ILE A 88 -3.68 19.56 6.35
C ILE A 88 -3.54 21.03 5.94
N ASN A 89 -3.73 21.31 4.67
CA ASN A 89 -3.69 22.67 4.12
C ASN A 89 -5.10 23.16 3.71
N ASP A 90 -5.24 24.47 3.51
CA ASP A 90 -6.53 25.09 3.20
C ASP A 90 -7.15 24.56 1.90
N TYR A 91 -6.34 24.24 0.89
CA TYR A 91 -6.81 23.65 -0.36
C TYR A 91 -7.55 22.33 -0.10
N ARG A 92 -6.97 21.43 0.70
CA ARG A 92 -7.57 20.14 1.04
C ARG A 92 -8.81 20.29 1.90
N LEU A 93 -8.79 21.21 2.87
CA LEU A 93 -9.95 21.46 3.74
C LEU A 93 -11.15 22.02 2.94
N VAL A 94 -10.91 23.03 2.10
CA VAL A 94 -11.97 23.64 1.29
C VAL A 94 -12.53 22.67 0.27
N ASN A 95 -11.65 21.97 -0.47
CA ASN A 95 -12.09 21.02 -1.49
C ASN A 95 -12.73 19.77 -0.88
N GLY A 96 -12.25 19.28 0.27
CA GLY A 96 -12.88 18.18 0.99
C GLY A 96 -14.35 18.49 1.35
N LYS A 97 -14.64 19.69 1.87
CA LYS A 97 -16.03 20.13 2.14
C LYS A 97 -16.89 20.15 0.87
N LYS A 98 -16.32 20.56 -0.28
CA LYS A 98 -17.04 20.49 -1.58
C LYS A 98 -17.31 19.04 -1.99
N LYS A 99 -16.37 18.12 -1.74
CA LYS A 99 -16.56 16.68 -2.03
C LYS A 99 -17.65 16.06 -1.17
N PHE A 100 -17.81 16.46 0.09
CA PHE A 100 -18.92 16.01 0.93
C PHE A 100 -20.27 16.24 0.28
N LYS A 101 -20.50 17.45 -0.25
CA LYS A 101 -21.75 17.79 -0.94
C LYS A 101 -21.89 17.02 -2.25
N LYS A 102 -20.84 16.99 -3.06
CA LYS A 102 -20.86 16.38 -4.40
C LYS A 102 -21.11 14.88 -4.37
N TYR A 103 -20.54 14.16 -3.40
CA TYR A 103 -20.55 12.70 -3.33
C TYR A 103 -21.33 12.16 -2.13
N GLN A 104 -22.28 12.92 -1.60
CA GLN A 104 -23.03 12.55 -0.40
C GLN A 104 -23.62 11.15 -0.49
N ILE A 105 -24.31 10.79 -1.57
CA ILE A 105 -24.93 9.46 -1.75
C ILE A 105 -23.89 8.34 -1.67
N VAL A 106 -22.68 8.55 -2.22
CA VAL A 106 -21.59 7.57 -2.19
C VAL A 106 -21.08 7.40 -0.76
N PHE A 107 -20.90 8.50 -0.03
CA PHE A 107 -20.44 8.48 1.35
C PHE A 107 -21.47 7.85 2.28
N ASP A 108 -22.75 8.14 2.10
CA ASP A 108 -23.84 7.55 2.89
C ASP A 108 -23.90 6.02 2.67
N LYS A 109 -23.72 5.57 1.42
CA LYS A 109 -23.57 4.15 1.10
C LYS A 109 -22.36 3.51 1.77
N ALA A 110 -21.19 4.16 1.74
CA ALA A 110 -19.98 3.66 2.37
C ALA A 110 -20.15 3.55 3.90
N LEU A 111 -20.77 4.55 4.53
CA LEU A 111 -21.08 4.51 5.95
C LEU A 111 -22.04 3.37 6.28
N ALA A 112 -23.14 3.21 5.51
CA ALA A 112 -24.14 2.16 5.76
C ALA A 112 -23.59 0.74 5.55
N SER A 113 -22.73 0.54 4.53
CA SER A 113 -22.22 -0.79 4.17
C SER A 113 -20.97 -1.21 4.94
N TYR A 114 -20.12 -0.26 5.32
CA TYR A 114 -18.78 -0.53 5.86
C TYR A 114 -18.48 0.21 7.17
N GLY A 115 -19.38 1.08 7.65
CA GLY A 115 -19.18 1.86 8.87
C GLY A 115 -18.08 2.93 8.74
N VAL A 116 -17.64 3.28 7.52
CA VAL A 116 -16.55 4.24 7.31
C VAL A 116 -17.09 5.65 7.10
N PRO A 117 -16.79 6.62 7.99
CA PRO A 117 -17.21 8.00 7.88
C PRO A 117 -16.63 8.70 6.63
N LYS A 118 -17.39 9.63 6.06
CA LYS A 118 -16.96 10.44 4.90
C LYS A 118 -15.66 11.20 5.12
N GLU A 119 -15.43 11.64 6.35
CA GLU A 119 -14.21 12.37 6.76
C GLU A 119 -12.97 11.52 6.56
N VAL A 120 -13.02 10.24 6.90
CA VAL A 120 -11.91 9.29 6.74
C VAL A 120 -11.62 9.06 5.27
N ILE A 121 -12.65 8.73 4.47
CA ILE A 121 -12.49 8.49 3.02
C ILE A 121 -11.93 9.74 2.34
N THR A 122 -12.45 10.91 2.69
CA THR A 122 -12.02 12.18 2.08
C THR A 122 -10.61 12.56 2.48
N ALA A 123 -10.18 12.28 3.71
CA ALA A 123 -8.82 12.50 4.16
C ALA A 123 -7.82 11.65 3.35
N PHE A 124 -8.07 10.36 3.19
CA PHE A 124 -7.26 9.50 2.32
C PHE A 124 -7.23 10.02 0.88
N TRP A 125 -8.39 10.31 0.29
CA TRP A 125 -8.45 10.81 -1.08
C TRP A 125 -7.67 12.12 -1.28
N ALA A 126 -7.72 13.02 -0.29
CA ALA A 126 -6.94 14.24 -0.31
C ALA A 126 -5.44 13.97 -0.22
N MET A 127 -5.01 13.08 0.70
CA MET A 127 -3.59 12.82 0.95
C MET A 127 -2.93 12.06 -0.20
N GLU A 128 -3.65 11.12 -0.81
CA GLU A 128 -3.11 10.29 -1.89
C GLU A 128 -2.97 11.04 -3.22
N THR A 129 -3.99 11.81 -3.61
CA THR A 129 -4.06 12.34 -4.97
C THR A 129 -4.57 13.79 -5.07
N ASP A 130 -4.69 14.53 -3.96
CA ASP A 130 -5.40 15.82 -3.93
C ASP A 130 -6.75 15.77 -4.68
N PHE A 131 -7.57 14.76 -4.33
CA PHE A 131 -8.88 14.49 -4.94
C PHE A 131 -8.83 14.14 -6.43
N GLY A 132 -7.78 13.48 -6.87
CA GLY A 132 -7.54 13.07 -8.25
C GLY A 132 -6.85 14.14 -9.10
N ALA A 133 -6.45 15.27 -8.52
CA ALA A 133 -5.70 16.32 -9.24
C ALA A 133 -4.23 15.92 -9.48
N VAL A 134 -3.65 15.08 -8.62
CA VAL A 134 -2.27 14.61 -8.71
C VAL A 134 -2.27 13.08 -8.71
N GLN A 135 -2.01 12.47 -9.86
CA GLN A 135 -2.00 11.00 -10.01
C GLN A 135 -0.60 10.41 -10.22
N GLY A 136 0.40 11.26 -10.42
CA GLY A 136 1.76 10.85 -10.76
C GLY A 136 1.91 10.45 -12.23
N ASP A 137 3.17 10.51 -12.71
CA ASP A 137 3.51 10.31 -14.13
C ASP A 137 4.24 8.98 -14.37
N PHE A 138 4.46 8.19 -13.34
CA PHE A 138 5.20 6.93 -13.46
C PHE A 138 4.28 5.74 -13.74
N ASN A 139 4.71 4.89 -14.66
CA ASN A 139 4.05 3.61 -14.87
C ASN A 139 4.17 2.74 -13.61
N THR A 140 3.06 2.30 -13.05
CA THR A 140 3.00 1.57 -11.78
C THR A 140 3.78 0.26 -11.82
N LEU A 141 3.65 -0.52 -12.91
CA LEU A 141 4.36 -1.81 -13.03
C LEU A 141 5.87 -1.62 -13.14
N ASN A 142 6.32 -0.62 -13.92
CA ASN A 142 7.74 -0.30 -14.00
C ASN A 142 8.29 0.15 -12.65
N SER A 143 7.51 0.92 -11.89
CA SER A 143 7.88 1.42 -10.57
C SER A 143 8.00 0.28 -9.57
N LEU A 144 6.98 -0.57 -9.46
CA LEU A 144 6.98 -1.71 -8.54
C LEU A 144 8.09 -2.71 -8.90
N ALA A 145 8.23 -3.07 -10.16
CA ALA A 145 9.29 -3.99 -10.59
C ALA A 145 10.69 -3.44 -10.32
N SER A 146 10.90 -2.12 -10.52
CA SER A 146 12.18 -1.48 -10.21
C SER A 146 12.49 -1.51 -8.72
N LEU A 147 11.49 -1.19 -7.87
CA LEU A 147 11.63 -1.22 -6.42
C LEU A 147 11.78 -2.64 -5.86
N ALA A 148 11.09 -3.61 -6.44
CA ALA A 148 11.20 -5.03 -6.08
C ALA A 148 12.58 -5.63 -6.46
N PHE A 149 13.17 -5.13 -7.56
CA PHE A 149 14.51 -5.50 -8.00
C PHE A 149 15.61 -4.86 -7.15
N ASP A 150 15.41 -3.65 -6.61
CA ASP A 150 16.39 -2.93 -5.80
C ASP A 150 16.61 -3.61 -4.45
N CYS A 151 17.87 -3.66 -3.97
CA CYS A 151 18.24 -4.36 -2.75
C CYS A 151 17.97 -3.55 -1.45
N ARG A 152 17.31 -2.42 -1.53
CA ARG A 152 17.04 -1.60 -0.34
C ARG A 152 15.92 -2.15 0.53
N ARG A 153 14.82 -2.61 -0.10
CA ARG A 153 13.60 -3.08 0.58
C ARG A 153 12.87 -4.16 -0.23
N PRO A 154 13.56 -5.23 -0.67
CA PRO A 154 12.95 -6.25 -1.53
C PRO A 154 11.78 -6.96 -0.84
N GLU A 155 11.84 -7.15 0.48
CA GLU A 155 10.80 -7.76 1.30
C GLU A 155 9.48 -6.94 1.35
N LEU A 156 9.57 -5.64 1.06
CA LEU A 156 8.39 -4.77 0.98
C LEU A 156 7.75 -4.80 -0.41
N PHE A 157 8.55 -4.83 -1.48
CA PHE A 157 8.07 -4.62 -2.83
C PHE A 157 7.91 -5.89 -3.67
N GLN A 158 8.60 -7.00 -3.33
CA GLN A 158 8.43 -8.24 -4.09
C GLN A 158 7.08 -8.94 -3.87
N PRO A 159 6.42 -8.82 -2.70
CA PRO A 159 5.08 -9.39 -2.49
C PRO A 159 3.96 -8.63 -3.22
N GLU A 160 4.17 -7.36 -3.60
CA GLU A 160 3.18 -6.50 -4.29
C GLU A 160 3.08 -6.81 -5.80
#